data_4881b475eb90273a4029b144d95fbf62
#
_entry.id   4881b475eb90273a4029b144d95fbf62
#
_cell.length_a   1.000
_cell.length_b   1.000
_cell.length_c   1.000
_cell.angle_alpha   90.00
_cell.angle_beta   90.00
_cell.angle_gamma   90.00
#
_symmetry.space_group_name_H-M   'P 1'
#
loop_
_entity.id
_entity.type
_entity.pdbx_description
1 polymer ?
#
loop_
_entity_poly.entity_id
_entity_poly.type
_entity_poly.pdbx_seq_one_letter_code
_entity_poly.pdbx_strand_id
1 'polypeptide(L)'
;MTTAPVVVRVFAAPMATCGSGETWGSATAGLGERMRRRFGDGVAVEYVELFSPRSFDFPAVLARVEAGAALPLVTVGDDVISEGGKLSDPRIGRALAERGVFPQ
;
A
#
# COMPACT_ATOMS: atom_id res chain seq x y z
N MET A 1 -18.99 -18.36 -4.02
CA MET A 1 -19.05 -17.06 -3.36
C MET A 1 -17.73 -16.35 -3.56
N THR A 2 -17.78 -15.15 -4.12
CA THR A 2 -16.55 -14.41 -4.45
C THR A 2 -16.08 -13.64 -3.20
N THR A 3 -14.86 -13.91 -2.75
CA THR A 3 -14.28 -13.18 -1.64
C THR A 3 -13.72 -11.86 -2.16
N ALA A 4 -13.99 -10.76 -1.46
CA ALA A 4 -13.43 -9.47 -1.83
C ALA A 4 -11.89 -9.53 -1.72
N PRO A 5 -11.16 -8.88 -2.65
CA PRO A 5 -9.71 -8.88 -2.57
C PRO A 5 -9.21 -8.14 -1.32
N VAL A 6 -8.05 -8.56 -0.82
CA VAL A 6 -7.34 -7.81 0.21
C VAL A 6 -6.71 -6.60 -0.47
N VAL A 7 -6.89 -5.42 0.09
CA VAL A 7 -6.39 -4.18 -0.51
C VAL A 7 -5.11 -3.76 0.17
N VAL A 8 -4.05 -3.59 -0.65
CA VAL A 8 -2.78 -3.01 -0.23
C VAL A 8 -2.83 -1.54 -0.61
N ARG A 9 -2.64 -0.63 0.35
CA ARG A 9 -2.65 0.81 0.08
C ARG A 9 -1.32 1.44 0.40
N VAL A 10 -0.88 2.32 -0.48
CA VAL A 10 0.34 3.11 -0.30
C VAL A 10 -0.06 4.57 -0.15
N PHE A 11 0.32 5.16 0.98
CA PHE A 11 0.02 6.56 1.29
C PHE A 11 1.30 7.37 1.21
N ALA A 12 1.30 8.43 0.42
CA ALA A 12 2.47 9.30 0.26
C ALA A 12 2.03 10.74 -0.02
N ALA A 13 2.95 11.68 0.18
CA ALA A 13 2.69 13.07 -0.15
C ALA A 13 2.59 13.24 -1.67
N PRO A 14 1.75 14.19 -2.14
CA PRO A 14 1.65 14.47 -3.58
C PRO A 14 3.02 14.79 -4.17
N MET A 15 3.30 14.25 -5.35
CA MET A 15 4.55 14.48 -6.09
C MET A 15 5.82 14.02 -5.38
N ALA A 16 5.72 13.31 -4.26
CA ALA A 16 6.91 12.75 -3.61
C ALA A 16 7.53 11.67 -4.48
N THR A 17 8.86 11.61 -4.51
CA THR A 17 9.59 10.63 -5.32
C THR A 17 10.29 9.61 -4.43
N CYS A 18 10.43 8.38 -4.93
CA CYS A 18 11.32 7.41 -4.32
C CYS A 18 12.77 7.70 -4.78
N GLY A 19 13.73 6.98 -4.21
CA GLY A 19 15.15 7.24 -4.44
C GLY A 19 15.63 7.16 -5.88
N SER A 20 14.84 6.57 -6.79
CA SER A 20 15.15 6.45 -8.21
C SER A 20 14.62 7.62 -9.05
N GLY A 21 13.97 8.61 -8.41
CA GLY A 21 13.32 9.71 -9.12
C GLY A 21 11.91 9.39 -9.61
N GLU A 22 11.47 8.16 -9.45
CA GLU A 22 10.12 7.74 -9.77
C GLU A 22 9.14 8.24 -8.70
N THR A 23 7.93 8.66 -9.11
CA THR A 23 6.91 9.05 -8.14
C THR A 23 6.39 7.83 -7.38
N TRP A 24 5.88 8.06 -6.16
CA TRP A 24 5.28 6.96 -5.40
C TRP A 24 4.03 6.42 -6.08
N GLY A 25 3.30 7.26 -6.83
CA GLY A 25 2.16 6.78 -7.62
C GLY A 25 2.60 5.79 -8.69
N SER A 26 3.69 6.10 -9.41
CA SER A 26 4.24 5.22 -10.43
C SER A 26 4.80 3.93 -9.82
N ALA A 27 5.52 4.05 -8.70
CA ALA A 27 6.05 2.88 -7.98
C ALA A 27 4.91 1.97 -7.51
N THR A 28 3.80 2.54 -7.05
CA THR A 28 2.63 1.79 -6.62
C THR A 28 1.96 1.08 -7.79
N ALA A 29 1.91 1.71 -8.97
CA ALA A 29 1.37 1.07 -10.16
C ALA A 29 2.19 -0.18 -10.52
N GLY A 30 3.52 -0.09 -10.44
CA GLY A 30 4.40 -1.23 -10.67
C GLY A 30 4.17 -2.35 -9.64
N LEU A 31 4.00 -1.99 -8.38
CA LEU A 31 3.66 -2.93 -7.33
C LEU A 31 2.34 -3.64 -7.65
N GLY A 32 1.33 -2.90 -8.12
CA GLY A 32 0.04 -3.46 -8.49
C GLY A 32 0.15 -4.53 -9.57
N GLU A 33 0.98 -4.28 -10.59
CA GLU A 33 1.21 -5.27 -11.63
C GLU A 33 1.88 -6.53 -11.11
N ARG A 34 2.90 -6.37 -10.23
CA ARG A 34 3.59 -7.52 -9.64
C ARG A 34 2.65 -8.33 -8.75
N MET A 35 1.81 -7.66 -7.96
CA MET A 35 0.85 -8.34 -7.10
C MET A 35 -0.20 -9.09 -7.91
N ARG A 36 -0.68 -8.50 -9.01
CA ARG A 36 -1.63 -9.19 -9.89
C ARG A 36 -1.04 -10.46 -10.48
N ARG A 37 0.23 -10.41 -10.90
CA ARG A 37 0.91 -11.58 -11.45
C ARG A 37 1.08 -12.70 -10.43
N ARG A 38 1.34 -12.34 -9.16
CA ARG A 38 1.59 -13.31 -8.10
C ARG A 38 0.31 -13.84 -7.45
N PHE A 39 -0.67 -12.97 -7.25
CA PHE A 39 -1.86 -13.30 -6.46
C PHE A 39 -3.16 -13.27 -7.26
N GLY A 40 -3.12 -12.90 -8.53
CA GLY A 40 -4.31 -12.80 -9.35
C GLY A 40 -5.30 -11.78 -8.78
N ASP A 41 -6.56 -12.15 -8.74
CA ASP A 41 -7.64 -11.25 -8.28
C ASP A 41 -7.78 -11.22 -6.76
N GLY A 42 -6.93 -11.96 -6.03
CA GLY A 42 -6.99 -11.99 -4.55
C GLY A 42 -6.44 -10.73 -3.89
N VAL A 43 -5.71 -9.89 -4.62
CA VAL A 43 -5.09 -8.68 -4.11
C VAL A 43 -5.36 -7.51 -5.03
N ALA A 44 -5.73 -6.37 -4.45
CA ALA A 44 -5.81 -5.10 -5.16
C ALA A 44 -4.82 -4.12 -4.53
N VAL A 45 -4.27 -3.21 -5.31
CA VAL A 45 -3.32 -2.21 -4.84
C VAL A 45 -3.87 -0.82 -5.17
N GLU A 46 -3.87 0.06 -4.18
CA GLU A 46 -4.35 1.43 -4.33
C GLU A 46 -3.31 2.42 -3.83
N TYR A 47 -3.06 3.46 -4.63
CA TYR A 47 -2.26 4.60 -4.20
C TYR A 47 -3.20 5.68 -3.66
N VAL A 48 -2.91 6.21 -2.48
CA VAL A 48 -3.70 7.29 -1.87
C VAL A 48 -2.76 8.46 -1.58
N GLU A 49 -2.99 9.59 -2.25
CA GLU A 49 -2.28 10.82 -1.94
C GLU A 49 -2.78 11.38 -0.62
N LEU A 50 -1.85 11.75 0.27
CA LEU A 50 -2.22 12.37 1.52
C LEU A 50 -2.90 13.73 1.27
N PHE A 51 -3.89 14.00 2.10
CA PHE A 51 -4.70 15.23 2.04
C PHE A 51 -5.56 15.36 0.80
N SER A 52 -5.66 14.30 -0.03
CA SER A 52 -6.69 14.19 -1.05
C SER A 52 -8.02 13.81 -0.40
N PRO A 53 -9.16 14.03 -1.08
CA PRO A 53 -10.45 13.61 -0.53
C PRO A 53 -10.47 12.14 -0.11
N ARG A 54 -9.83 11.27 -0.89
CA ARG A 54 -9.79 9.83 -0.58
C ARG A 54 -9.08 9.55 0.74
N SER A 55 -8.02 10.33 1.07
CA SER A 55 -7.24 10.09 2.28
C SER A 55 -8.07 10.28 3.55
N PHE A 56 -9.12 11.10 3.52
CA PHE A 56 -9.97 11.33 4.67
C PHE A 56 -10.85 10.14 5.03
N ASP A 57 -10.92 9.13 4.16
CA ASP A 57 -11.59 7.86 4.47
C ASP A 57 -10.73 6.99 5.41
N PHE A 58 -9.48 7.42 5.70
CA PHE A 58 -8.53 6.63 6.51
C PHE A 58 -8.02 7.46 7.70
N PRO A 59 -8.90 7.80 8.66
CA PRO A 59 -8.51 8.67 9.77
C PRO A 59 -7.40 8.10 10.65
N ALA A 60 -7.32 6.78 10.81
CA ALA A 60 -6.26 6.16 11.58
C ALA A 60 -4.90 6.36 10.93
N VAL A 61 -4.83 6.31 9.59
CA VAL A 61 -3.60 6.59 8.85
C VAL A 61 -3.20 8.05 9.00
N LEU A 62 -4.15 8.97 8.85
CA LEU A 62 -3.88 10.41 9.00
C LEU A 62 -3.38 10.73 10.41
N ALA A 63 -3.92 10.07 11.43
CA ALA A 63 -3.45 10.26 12.80
C ALA A 63 -1.98 9.84 12.95
N ARG A 64 -1.56 8.76 12.31
CA ARG A 64 -0.15 8.33 12.32
C ARG A 64 0.75 9.34 11.61
N VAL A 65 0.28 9.88 10.48
CA VAL A 65 1.03 10.90 9.74
C VAL A 65 1.21 12.16 10.59
N GLU A 66 0.14 12.60 11.26
CA GLU A 66 0.21 13.76 12.16
C GLU A 66 1.14 13.51 13.34
N ALA A 67 1.28 12.26 13.78
CA ALA A 67 2.18 11.88 14.85
C ALA A 67 3.64 11.75 14.37
N GLY A 68 3.92 12.00 13.10
CA GLY A 68 5.28 12.01 12.55
C GLY A 68 5.71 10.71 11.89
N ALA A 69 4.78 9.82 11.52
CA ALA A 69 5.14 8.59 10.83
C ALA A 69 5.88 8.88 9.52
N ALA A 70 6.90 8.09 9.23
CA ALA A 70 7.66 8.23 7.99
C ALA A 70 6.81 7.76 6.80
N LEU A 71 7.03 8.39 5.65
CA LEU A 71 6.33 8.05 4.41
C LEU A 71 7.29 7.37 3.42
N PRO A 72 6.80 6.50 2.53
CA PRO A 72 5.39 6.13 2.37
C PRO A 72 4.92 5.23 3.50
N LEU A 73 3.62 5.27 3.78
CA LEU A 73 3.00 4.39 4.75
C LEU A 73 2.22 3.34 3.98
N VAL A 74 2.42 2.07 4.30
CA VAL A 74 1.79 0.96 3.58
C VAL A 74 0.87 0.20 4.52
N THR A 75 -0.35 -0.03 4.07
CA THR A 75 -1.32 -0.85 4.79
C THR A 75 -1.70 -2.09 3.99
N VAL A 76 -2.00 -3.17 4.69
CA VAL A 76 -2.62 -4.36 4.10
C VAL A 76 -3.92 -4.56 4.86
N GLY A 77 -5.06 -4.44 4.15
CA GLY A 77 -6.33 -4.30 4.82
C GLY A 77 -6.33 -3.06 5.71
N ASP A 78 -6.60 -3.23 6.99
CA ASP A 78 -6.59 -2.12 7.95
C ASP A 78 -5.30 -2.02 8.76
N ASP A 79 -4.34 -2.92 8.51
CA ASP A 79 -3.10 -2.96 9.29
C ASP A 79 -1.98 -2.19 8.62
N VAL A 80 -1.32 -1.33 9.39
CA VAL A 80 -0.09 -0.66 8.92
C VAL A 80 1.05 -1.66 9.03
N ILE A 81 1.70 -1.95 7.91
CA ILE A 81 2.80 -2.91 7.88
C ILE A 81 4.17 -2.25 7.67
N SER A 82 4.19 -0.99 7.25
CA SER A 82 5.45 -0.32 6.93
C SER A 82 5.28 1.18 7.01
N GLU A 83 6.29 1.86 7.59
CA GLU A 83 6.36 3.31 7.64
C GLU A 83 7.75 3.73 7.13
N GLY A 84 7.77 4.39 5.98
CA GLY A 84 9.01 4.82 5.32
C GLY A 84 9.69 3.72 4.55
N GLY A 85 10.79 4.07 3.89
CA GLY A 85 11.58 3.13 3.13
C GLY A 85 10.99 2.78 1.78
N LYS A 86 11.42 1.67 1.22
CA LYS A 86 10.98 1.19 -0.09
C LYS A 86 9.74 0.30 0.04
N LEU A 87 8.98 0.20 -1.05
CA LEU A 87 7.90 -0.77 -1.15
C LEU A 87 8.53 -2.17 -1.17
N SER A 88 8.23 -2.97 -0.15
CA SER A 88 8.84 -4.28 0.03
C SER A 88 7.87 -5.39 -0.34
N ASP A 89 8.07 -6.00 -1.52
CA ASP A 89 7.27 -7.13 -1.95
C ASP A 89 7.29 -8.29 -0.94
N PRO A 90 8.45 -8.67 -0.36
CA PRO A 90 8.47 -9.72 0.67
C PRO A 90 7.66 -9.38 1.91
N ARG A 91 7.74 -8.14 2.38
CA ARG A 91 7.00 -7.72 3.57
C ARG A 91 5.49 -7.73 3.31
N ILE A 92 5.09 -7.22 2.15
CA ILE A 92 3.67 -7.22 1.73
C ILE A 92 3.19 -8.67 1.58
N GLY A 93 3.96 -9.52 0.93
CA GLY A 93 3.62 -10.93 0.74
C GLY A 93 3.43 -11.66 2.06
N ARG A 94 4.29 -11.37 3.05
CA ARG A 94 4.17 -11.96 4.38
C ARG A 94 2.88 -11.52 5.07
N ALA A 95 2.53 -10.25 4.98
CA ALA A 95 1.30 -9.73 5.56
C ALA A 95 0.06 -10.33 4.88
N LEU A 96 0.13 -10.56 3.58
CA LEU A 96 -0.94 -11.23 2.83
C LEU A 96 -1.09 -12.68 3.28
N ALA A 97 0.02 -13.40 3.49
CA ALA A 97 0.00 -14.78 3.96
C ALA A 97 -0.66 -14.89 5.33
N GLU A 98 -0.42 -13.92 6.21
CA GLU A 98 -1.07 -13.87 7.53
C GLU A 98 -2.59 -13.73 7.42
N ARG A 99 -3.09 -13.24 6.29
CA ARG A 99 -4.51 -13.10 6.00
C ARG A 99 -5.06 -14.23 5.13
N GLY A 100 -4.26 -15.27 4.90
CA GLY A 100 -4.67 -16.42 4.11
C GLY A 100 -4.59 -16.22 2.60
N VAL A 101 -3.86 -15.20 2.15
CA VAL A 101 -3.69 -14.92 0.72
C VAL A 101 -2.29 -15.35 0.30
N PHE A 102 -2.22 -16.31 -0.62
CA PHE A 102 -0.97 -16.90 -1.06
C PHE A 102 -0.79 -16.74 -2.57
N PRO A 103 0.47 -16.75 -3.07
CA PRO A 103 0.71 -16.68 -4.51
C PRO A 103 0.05 -17.85 -5.25
N GLN A 104 -0.40 -17.54 -6.45
CA GLN A 104 -0.94 -18.56 -7.35
C GLN A 104 0.16 -19.37 -8.03
#